data_0152b73b43867166581ef9fb74f08ad9
#
_entry.id   0152b73b43867166581ef9fb74f08ad9
#
_cell.length_a   1.000
_cell.length_b   1.000
_cell.length_c   1.000
_cell.angle_alpha   90.00
_cell.angle_beta   90.00
_cell.angle_gamma   90.00
#
_symmetry.space_group_name_H-M   'P 1'
#
loop_
_entity.id
_entity.type
_entity.pdbx_description
1 polymer ?
#
loop_
_entity_poly.entity_id
_entity_poly.type
_entity_poly.pdbx_seq_one_letter_code
_entity_poly.pdbx_strand_id
1 'polypeptide(L)'
;MHKTTLIAALIVAATASFDASAQSSGAVVDRQPGKVGIAQAVDVTATISALDAGKREITLKGPDGKEVTMVAGPEVKNYNQLKVGDKVDIQYVEALVLELKKGGGLPVARTEKEEMTGAKPGEKPGVKGARQLTVVGDVIALDPATQTVTLKGPQRTAELKVRDPEQFKLISKGDQIQATYTEALAVAVKPAAKK
;
A
#
# COMPACT_ATOMS: atom_id res chain seq x y z
N MET A 1 -21.10 -10.88 3.94
CA MET A 1 -19.95 -11.74 4.32
C MET A 1 -18.73 -11.12 3.69
N HIS A 2 -17.86 -10.57 4.52
CA HIS A 2 -16.85 -9.56 4.16
C HIS A 2 -15.59 -10.24 3.62
N LYS A 3 -15.29 -10.02 2.33
CA LYS A 3 -14.06 -10.50 1.67
C LYS A 3 -12.85 -9.57 1.90
N THR A 4 -12.89 -8.74 2.93
CA THR A 4 -11.96 -7.61 3.14
C THR A 4 -10.64 -8.00 3.83
N THR A 5 -10.35 -9.29 4.02
CA THR A 5 -9.34 -9.69 5.00
C THR A 5 -7.99 -10.11 4.41
N LEU A 6 -7.84 -10.26 3.09
CA LEU A 6 -6.68 -10.97 2.52
C LEU A 6 -5.47 -10.08 2.18
N ILE A 7 -5.68 -8.88 1.68
CA ILE A 7 -4.54 -7.95 1.47
C ILE A 7 -4.04 -7.44 2.82
N ALA A 8 -4.94 -7.12 3.76
CA ALA A 8 -4.55 -6.69 5.09
C ALA A 8 -3.75 -7.74 5.86
N ALA A 9 -4.06 -9.03 5.69
CA ALA A 9 -3.31 -10.12 6.33
C ALA A 9 -1.92 -10.32 5.72
N LEU A 10 -1.75 -10.13 4.40
CA LEU A 10 -0.45 -10.20 3.75
C LEU A 10 0.42 -8.99 4.10
N ILE A 11 -0.18 -7.80 4.21
CA ILE A 11 0.48 -6.53 4.54
C ILE A 11 0.89 -6.49 6.02
N VAL A 12 0.04 -6.98 6.93
CA VAL A 12 0.37 -7.04 8.37
C VAL A 12 1.53 -8.00 8.65
N ALA A 13 1.67 -9.08 7.88
CA ALA A 13 2.83 -9.97 7.99
C ALA A 13 4.12 -9.32 7.45
N ALA A 14 4.03 -8.41 6.47
CA ALA A 14 5.18 -7.70 5.93
C ALA A 14 5.66 -6.55 6.83
N THR A 15 4.79 -5.99 7.69
CA THR A 15 5.18 -4.96 8.66
C THR A 15 5.78 -5.53 9.95
N ALA A 16 5.68 -6.85 10.18
CA ALA A 16 6.35 -7.52 11.28
C ALA A 16 7.85 -7.66 10.96
N SER A 17 8.61 -6.58 11.20
CA SER A 17 10.04 -6.60 11.50
C SER A 17 10.96 -7.25 10.46
N PHE A 18 10.93 -6.85 9.18
CA PHE A 18 12.11 -6.88 8.35
C PHE A 18 12.98 -5.66 8.70
N ASP A 19 13.60 -5.68 9.89
CA ASP A 19 14.71 -4.80 10.18
C ASP A 19 15.93 -5.30 9.40
N ALA A 20 16.39 -4.51 8.51
CA ALA A 20 17.67 -4.48 7.85
C ALA A 20 17.74 -4.96 6.40
N SER A 21 18.38 -4.13 5.60
CA SER A 21 18.83 -4.31 4.20
C SER A 21 17.74 -4.53 3.13
N ALA A 22 16.49 -4.19 3.43
CA ALA A 22 15.60 -3.77 2.35
C ALA A 22 16.26 -2.53 1.73
N GLN A 23 16.57 -2.55 0.45
CA GLN A 23 16.88 -1.34 -0.27
C GLN A 23 15.58 -0.52 -0.32
N SER A 24 15.30 0.21 0.76
CA SER A 24 14.23 1.20 0.75
C SER A 24 14.71 2.31 -0.17
N SER A 25 14.14 2.40 -1.34
CA SER A 25 14.17 3.64 -2.09
C SER A 25 13.49 4.67 -1.19
N GLY A 26 14.21 5.72 -0.81
CA GLY A 26 13.72 6.71 0.14
C GLY A 26 12.36 7.27 -0.28
N ALA A 27 11.58 7.77 0.69
CA ALA A 27 10.30 8.38 0.40
C ALA A 27 10.46 9.53 -0.60
N VAL A 28 9.73 9.45 -1.70
CA VAL A 28 9.67 10.53 -2.70
C VAL A 28 8.52 11.45 -2.30
N VAL A 29 8.82 12.74 -2.18
CA VAL A 29 7.82 13.77 -1.89
C VAL A 29 7.70 14.66 -3.12
N ASP A 30 6.50 14.67 -3.71
CA ASP A 30 6.12 15.60 -4.79
C ASP A 30 5.24 16.71 -4.22
N ARG A 31 5.58 17.97 -4.53
CA ARG A 31 4.83 19.13 -4.10
C ARG A 31 4.54 20.05 -5.27
N GLN A 32 3.26 20.27 -5.51
CA GLN A 32 2.75 21.20 -6.49
C GLN A 32 1.70 22.10 -5.79
N PRO A 33 1.39 23.29 -6.31
CA PRO A 33 0.33 24.13 -5.73
C PRO A 33 -0.99 23.36 -5.62
N GLY A 34 -1.49 23.23 -4.39
CA GLY A 34 -2.72 22.49 -4.09
C GLY A 34 -2.61 20.97 -4.18
N LYS A 35 -1.40 20.41 -4.34
CA LYS A 35 -1.20 18.97 -4.38
C LYS A 35 0.09 18.55 -3.69
N VAL A 36 -0.01 17.57 -2.79
CA VAL A 36 1.14 16.98 -2.10
C VAL A 36 1.03 15.47 -2.22
N GLY A 37 2.09 14.83 -2.72
CA GLY A 37 2.24 13.40 -2.83
C GLY A 37 3.43 12.92 -2.01
N ILE A 38 3.27 11.79 -1.32
CA ILE A 38 4.35 11.06 -0.64
C ILE A 38 4.24 9.62 -1.11
N ALA A 39 5.32 9.05 -1.60
CA ALA A 39 5.38 7.65 -2.01
C ALA A 39 6.65 7.01 -1.47
N GLN A 40 6.55 5.75 -1.09
CA GLN A 40 7.67 4.90 -0.73
C GLN A 40 7.53 3.54 -1.40
N ALA A 41 8.67 2.94 -1.72
CA ALA A 41 8.74 1.60 -2.26
C ALA A 41 9.72 0.75 -1.44
N VAL A 42 9.41 -0.53 -1.30
CA VAL A 42 10.26 -1.51 -0.64
C VAL A 42 10.40 -2.70 -1.58
N ASP A 43 11.63 -3.06 -1.90
CA ASP A 43 11.97 -4.25 -2.67
C ASP A 43 12.71 -5.23 -1.77
N VAL A 44 12.18 -6.45 -1.66
CA VAL A 44 12.77 -7.53 -0.86
C VAL A 44 12.88 -8.79 -1.70
N THR A 45 14.04 -9.45 -1.67
CA THR A 45 14.21 -10.80 -2.20
C THR A 45 14.34 -11.76 -1.03
N ALA A 46 13.40 -12.70 -0.91
CA ALA A 46 13.43 -13.78 0.05
C ALA A 46 13.72 -15.12 -0.63
N THR A 47 13.96 -16.16 0.16
CA THR A 47 14.12 -17.53 -0.33
C THR A 47 13.06 -18.41 0.32
N ILE A 48 12.41 -19.29 -0.43
CA ILE A 48 11.51 -20.27 0.13
C ILE A 48 12.34 -21.29 0.93
N SER A 49 12.13 -21.29 2.25
CA SER A 49 12.83 -22.24 3.16
C SER A 49 12.00 -23.47 3.48
N ALA A 50 10.65 -23.38 3.45
CA ALA A 50 9.75 -24.51 3.65
C ALA A 50 8.43 -24.32 2.89
N LEU A 51 7.76 -25.43 2.59
CA LEU A 51 6.44 -25.49 1.96
C LEU A 51 5.60 -26.59 2.62
N ASP A 52 4.35 -26.28 2.96
CA ASP A 52 3.33 -27.25 3.34
C ASP A 52 2.18 -27.19 2.33
N ALA A 53 2.14 -28.18 1.44
CA ALA A 53 1.12 -28.24 0.39
C ALA A 53 -0.29 -28.49 0.94
N GLY A 54 -0.43 -29.19 2.06
CA GLY A 54 -1.74 -29.47 2.66
C GLY A 54 -2.41 -28.24 3.24
N LYS A 55 -1.63 -27.35 3.82
CA LYS A 55 -2.08 -26.08 4.37
C LYS A 55 -1.86 -24.89 3.43
N ARG A 56 -1.21 -25.09 2.29
CA ARG A 56 -0.74 -24.05 1.37
C ARG A 56 0.17 -23.02 2.07
N GLU A 57 0.94 -23.45 3.05
CA GLU A 57 1.88 -22.58 3.76
C GLU A 57 3.20 -22.47 3.00
N ILE A 58 3.75 -21.26 3.02
CA ILE A 58 5.05 -20.91 2.45
C ILE A 58 5.85 -20.26 3.56
N THR A 59 7.02 -20.77 3.86
CA THR A 59 7.99 -20.12 4.75
C THR A 59 9.04 -19.42 3.91
N LEU A 60 9.16 -18.11 4.07
CA LEU A 60 10.11 -17.25 3.40
C LEU A 60 11.23 -16.85 4.36
N LYS A 61 12.46 -17.04 3.94
CA LYS A 61 13.64 -16.57 4.64
C LYS A 61 14.16 -15.29 3.99
N GLY A 62 14.14 -14.21 4.75
CA GLY A 62 14.65 -12.90 4.33
C GLY A 62 16.18 -12.84 4.22
N PRO A 63 16.71 -11.74 3.70
CA PRO A 63 18.15 -11.53 3.59
C PRO A 63 18.84 -11.42 4.96
N ASP A 64 18.10 -11.02 6.00
CA ASP A 64 18.54 -10.96 7.40
C ASP A 64 18.51 -12.32 8.12
N GLY A 65 18.09 -13.39 7.42
CA GLY A 65 17.95 -14.73 7.95
C GLY A 65 16.67 -15.00 8.73
N LYS A 66 15.83 -14.01 8.96
CA LYS A 66 14.52 -14.18 9.61
C LYS A 66 13.56 -14.95 8.69
N GLU A 67 12.71 -15.75 9.30
CA GLU A 67 11.71 -16.53 8.59
C GLU A 67 10.29 -16.05 8.91
N VAL A 68 9.47 -15.99 7.87
CA VAL A 68 8.04 -15.65 7.96
C VAL A 68 7.24 -16.74 7.25
N THR A 69 6.26 -17.32 7.95
CA THR A 69 5.33 -18.29 7.37
C THR A 69 4.00 -17.63 7.05
N MET A 70 3.51 -17.87 5.86
CA MET A 70 2.23 -17.36 5.39
C MET A 70 1.44 -18.40 4.64
N VAL A 71 0.11 -18.25 4.59
CA VAL A 71 -0.78 -19.11 3.78
C VAL A 71 -0.99 -18.45 2.43
N ALA A 72 -0.67 -19.20 1.36
CA ALA A 72 -0.93 -18.77 -0.01
C ALA A 72 -2.43 -18.83 -0.31
N GLY A 73 -3.01 -17.67 -0.62
CA GLY A 73 -4.43 -17.55 -1.00
C GLY A 73 -4.74 -18.22 -2.34
N PRO A 74 -6.04 -18.26 -2.72
CA PRO A 74 -6.49 -18.90 -3.96
C PRO A 74 -5.96 -18.21 -5.23
N GLU A 75 -5.54 -16.97 -5.15
CA GLU A 75 -4.92 -16.19 -6.24
C GLU A 75 -3.54 -16.73 -6.62
N VAL A 76 -2.85 -17.43 -5.73
CA VAL A 76 -1.59 -18.15 -6.03
C VAL A 76 -1.93 -19.47 -6.73
N LYS A 77 -2.38 -19.38 -8.00
CA LYS A 77 -2.90 -20.52 -8.76
C LYS A 77 -1.87 -21.61 -9.01
N ASN A 78 -0.62 -21.24 -9.20
CA ASN A 78 0.47 -22.14 -9.56
C ASN A 78 1.30 -22.55 -8.34
N TYR A 79 0.69 -22.64 -7.14
CA TYR A 79 1.35 -23.03 -5.88
C TYR A 79 2.19 -24.31 -6.02
N ASN A 80 1.69 -25.33 -6.73
CA ASN A 80 2.36 -26.62 -6.91
C ASN A 80 3.69 -26.54 -7.69
N GLN A 81 4.01 -25.41 -8.31
CA GLN A 81 5.27 -25.16 -8.99
C GLN A 81 6.36 -24.62 -8.05
N LEU A 82 5.98 -24.19 -6.84
CA LEU A 82 6.90 -23.68 -5.85
C LEU A 82 7.83 -24.79 -5.35
N LYS A 83 9.09 -24.44 -5.13
CA LYS A 83 10.11 -25.33 -4.58
C LYS A 83 10.91 -24.64 -3.49
N VAL A 84 11.33 -25.41 -2.50
CA VAL A 84 12.30 -24.94 -1.51
C VAL A 84 13.58 -24.54 -2.26
N GLY A 85 14.12 -23.37 -1.91
CA GLY A 85 15.26 -22.74 -2.56
C GLY A 85 14.91 -21.73 -3.65
N ASP A 86 13.65 -21.68 -4.13
CA ASP A 86 13.23 -20.63 -5.06
C ASP A 86 13.36 -19.25 -4.42
N LYS A 87 13.67 -18.25 -5.26
CA LYS A 87 13.72 -16.85 -4.87
C LYS A 87 12.36 -16.21 -5.08
N VAL A 88 11.96 -15.39 -4.13
CA VAL A 88 10.71 -14.62 -4.17
C VAL A 88 11.05 -13.15 -4.13
N ASP A 89 10.83 -12.46 -5.24
CA ASP A 89 10.93 -11.01 -5.30
C ASP A 89 9.59 -10.40 -4.90
N ILE A 90 9.63 -9.53 -3.90
CA ILE A 90 8.50 -8.83 -3.32
C ILE A 90 8.73 -7.35 -3.52
N GLN A 91 7.82 -6.69 -4.22
CA GLN A 91 7.79 -5.23 -4.38
C GLN A 91 6.52 -4.70 -3.71
N TYR A 92 6.70 -3.78 -2.79
CA TYR A 92 5.61 -3.11 -2.09
C TYR A 92 5.73 -1.61 -2.30
N VAL A 93 4.65 -0.98 -2.69
CA VAL A 93 4.56 0.48 -2.91
C VAL A 93 3.41 1.02 -2.09
N GLU A 94 3.67 2.12 -1.41
CA GLU A 94 2.71 2.88 -0.63
C GLU A 94 2.75 4.33 -1.06
N ALA A 95 1.60 4.94 -1.31
CA ALA A 95 1.52 6.33 -1.70
C ALA A 95 0.29 7.02 -1.09
N LEU A 96 0.48 8.26 -0.63
CA LEU A 96 -0.58 9.16 -0.21
C LEU A 96 -0.51 10.43 -1.03
N VAL A 97 -1.61 10.79 -1.67
CA VAL A 97 -1.76 12.05 -2.41
C VAL A 97 -2.89 12.85 -1.78
N LEU A 98 -2.60 14.09 -1.42
CA LEU A 98 -3.57 15.08 -0.97
C LEU A 98 -3.73 16.11 -2.09
N GLU A 99 -4.96 16.35 -2.52
CA GLU A 99 -5.27 17.29 -3.60
C GLU A 99 -6.39 18.25 -3.18
N LEU A 100 -6.12 19.53 -3.31
CA LEU A 100 -7.08 20.62 -3.08
C LEU A 100 -8.02 20.72 -4.28
N LYS A 101 -9.31 20.63 -4.03
CA LYS A 101 -10.40 20.86 -4.99
C LYS A 101 -11.07 22.19 -4.66
N LYS A 102 -10.87 23.18 -5.50
CA LYS A 102 -11.41 24.53 -5.28
C LYS A 102 -12.92 24.56 -5.46
N GLY A 103 -13.61 25.27 -4.56
CA GLY A 103 -15.05 25.54 -4.65
C GLY A 103 -15.95 24.35 -4.39
N GLY A 104 -15.42 23.20 -3.97
CA GLY A 104 -16.22 22.01 -3.67
C GLY A 104 -16.80 21.30 -4.89
N GLY A 105 -17.94 20.62 -4.71
CA GLY A 105 -18.70 20.00 -5.78
C GLY A 105 -18.53 18.48 -5.93
N LEU A 106 -17.55 17.87 -5.26
CA LEU A 106 -17.43 16.42 -5.18
C LEU A 106 -18.33 15.88 -4.06
N PRO A 107 -18.90 14.70 -4.19
CA PRO A 107 -19.55 14.03 -3.08
C PRO A 107 -18.56 13.80 -1.94
N VAL A 108 -18.94 14.16 -0.71
CA VAL A 108 -18.17 13.78 0.50
C VAL A 108 -18.34 12.30 0.71
N ALA A 109 -17.36 11.52 0.33
CA ALA A 109 -17.42 10.08 0.27
C ALA A 109 -16.10 9.41 0.62
N ARG A 110 -16.19 8.14 0.98
CA ARG A 110 -15.07 7.19 1.06
C ARG A 110 -15.30 6.11 0.02
N THR A 111 -14.38 5.98 -0.91
CA THR A 111 -14.41 4.96 -1.95
C THR A 111 -13.18 4.09 -1.83
N GLU A 112 -13.38 2.79 -1.92
CA GLU A 112 -12.31 1.80 -1.87
C GLU A 112 -12.39 0.92 -3.11
N LYS A 113 -11.25 0.73 -3.76
CA LYS A 113 -11.07 -0.19 -4.88
C LYS A 113 -9.96 -1.16 -4.53
N GLU A 114 -10.18 -2.41 -4.84
CA GLU A 114 -9.23 -3.48 -4.60
C GLU A 114 -9.17 -4.37 -5.85
N GLU A 115 -7.96 -4.65 -6.31
CA GLU A 115 -7.70 -5.53 -7.43
C GLU A 115 -6.64 -6.54 -7.04
N MET A 116 -6.84 -7.80 -7.39
CA MET A 116 -5.85 -8.85 -7.20
C MET A 116 -5.82 -9.75 -8.43
N THR A 117 -4.62 -10.01 -8.93
CA THR A 117 -4.39 -10.83 -10.11
C THR A 117 -3.28 -11.83 -9.83
N GLY A 118 -3.57 -13.11 -9.97
CA GLY A 118 -2.57 -14.19 -9.94
C GLY A 118 -1.96 -14.44 -11.31
N ALA A 119 -0.83 -15.12 -11.34
CA ALA A 119 -0.20 -15.58 -12.56
C ALA A 119 -1.15 -16.46 -13.37
N LYS A 120 -1.04 -16.42 -14.70
CA LYS A 120 -1.84 -17.25 -15.61
C LYS A 120 -1.42 -18.73 -15.49
N PRO A 121 -2.32 -19.66 -15.86
CA PRO A 121 -1.93 -21.07 -15.95
C PRO A 121 -0.70 -21.26 -16.83
N GLY A 122 0.28 -22.03 -16.34
CA GLY A 122 1.56 -22.26 -17.04
C GLY A 122 2.66 -21.23 -16.80
N GLU A 123 2.33 -20.05 -16.28
CA GLU A 123 3.32 -19.06 -15.87
C GLU A 123 3.94 -19.44 -14.50
N LYS A 124 5.06 -18.81 -14.16
CA LYS A 124 5.64 -18.94 -12.83
C LYS A 124 4.70 -18.38 -11.78
N PRO A 125 4.68 -18.92 -10.55
CA PRO A 125 3.86 -18.39 -9.49
C PRO A 125 4.14 -16.92 -9.23
N GLY A 126 3.08 -16.16 -9.06
CA GLY A 126 3.15 -14.73 -8.78
C GLY A 126 1.78 -14.14 -8.50
N VAL A 127 1.75 -13.04 -7.79
CA VAL A 127 0.54 -12.29 -7.44
C VAL A 127 0.83 -10.81 -7.58
N LYS A 128 -0.11 -10.06 -8.12
CA LYS A 128 -0.14 -8.60 -8.09
C LYS A 128 -1.43 -8.17 -7.43
N GLY A 129 -1.32 -7.26 -6.48
CA GLY A 129 -2.47 -6.66 -5.81
C GLY A 129 -2.31 -5.15 -5.73
N ALA A 130 -3.43 -4.44 -5.81
CA ALA A 130 -3.48 -3.02 -5.56
C ALA A 130 -4.76 -2.69 -4.79
N ARG A 131 -4.64 -1.77 -3.84
CA ARG A 131 -5.75 -1.21 -3.08
C ARG A 131 -5.64 0.30 -3.14
N GLN A 132 -6.74 0.96 -3.45
CA GLN A 132 -6.85 2.40 -3.46
C GLN A 132 -8.01 2.84 -2.59
N LEU A 133 -7.72 3.71 -1.62
CA LEU A 133 -8.69 4.36 -0.76
C LEU A 133 -8.73 5.84 -1.12
N THR A 134 -9.88 6.34 -1.53
CA THR A 134 -10.10 7.76 -1.78
C THR A 134 -11.12 8.30 -0.78
N VAL A 135 -10.76 9.40 -0.12
CA VAL A 135 -11.63 10.12 0.82
C VAL A 135 -11.71 11.57 0.40
N VAL A 136 -12.94 12.09 0.29
CA VAL A 136 -13.21 13.51 0.03
C VAL A 136 -13.83 14.12 1.27
N GLY A 137 -13.31 15.25 1.72
CA GLY A 137 -13.81 16.01 2.85
C GLY A 137 -13.92 17.50 2.56
N ASP A 138 -14.96 18.14 3.10
CA ASP A 138 -15.18 19.58 3.00
C ASP A 138 -14.30 20.35 3.99
N VAL A 139 -13.71 21.44 3.55
CA VAL A 139 -13.03 22.41 4.41
C VAL A 139 -14.10 23.26 5.11
N ILE A 140 -14.32 23.01 6.40
CA ILE A 140 -15.34 23.72 7.19
C ILE A 140 -14.78 24.84 8.05
N ALA A 141 -13.50 24.78 8.42
CA ALA A 141 -12.81 25.83 9.17
C ALA A 141 -11.32 25.86 8.86
N LEU A 142 -10.70 27.01 9.11
CA LEU A 142 -9.26 27.27 8.99
C LEU A 142 -8.80 28.03 10.22
N ASP A 143 -7.70 27.61 10.81
CA ASP A 143 -6.99 28.35 11.85
C ASP A 143 -5.62 28.79 11.33
N PRO A 144 -5.46 30.09 10.97
CA PRO A 144 -4.20 30.60 10.46
C PRO A 144 -3.07 30.62 11.51
N ALA A 145 -3.42 30.74 12.81
CA ALA A 145 -2.42 30.81 13.87
C ALA A 145 -1.67 29.47 14.03
N THR A 146 -2.39 28.37 13.88
CA THR A 146 -1.83 27.00 13.98
C THR A 146 -1.61 26.34 12.63
N GLN A 147 -2.04 26.99 11.52
CA GLN A 147 -2.06 26.41 10.17
C GLN A 147 -2.84 25.11 10.12
N THR A 148 -3.98 25.05 10.81
CA THR A 148 -4.83 23.87 10.88
C THR A 148 -6.08 24.05 10.03
N VAL A 149 -6.42 23.01 9.27
CA VAL A 149 -7.63 22.91 8.45
C VAL A 149 -8.55 21.89 9.07
N THR A 150 -9.81 22.27 9.34
CA THR A 150 -10.83 21.32 9.80
C THR A 150 -11.59 20.78 8.61
N LEU A 151 -11.55 19.47 8.44
CA LEU A 151 -12.16 18.73 7.35
C LEU A 151 -13.36 17.94 7.85
N LYS A 152 -14.51 18.13 7.23
CA LYS A 152 -15.70 17.27 7.44
C LYS A 152 -15.66 16.14 6.41
N GLY A 153 -15.21 14.97 6.84
CA GLY A 153 -15.22 13.76 6.03
C GLY A 153 -16.56 13.01 6.10
N PRO A 154 -16.68 11.88 5.39
CA PRO A 154 -17.91 11.09 5.32
C PRO A 154 -18.28 10.38 6.65
N GLN A 155 -17.31 10.12 7.50
CA GLN A 155 -17.52 9.40 8.76
C GLN A 155 -17.22 10.24 10.00
N ARG A 156 -16.30 11.19 9.89
CA ARG A 156 -15.85 12.03 11.01
C ARG A 156 -15.28 13.37 10.53
N THR A 157 -15.24 14.30 11.44
CA THR A 157 -14.46 15.52 11.28
C THR A 157 -13.02 15.26 11.73
N ALA A 158 -12.06 15.80 11.02
CA ALA A 158 -10.63 15.67 11.32
C ALA A 158 -9.93 17.02 11.17
N GLU A 159 -8.88 17.21 11.95
CA GLU A 159 -7.98 18.35 11.82
C GLU A 159 -6.71 17.93 11.09
N LEU A 160 -6.32 18.72 10.10
CA LEU A 160 -5.12 18.54 9.31
C LEU A 160 -4.20 19.74 9.49
N LYS A 161 -3.02 19.54 10.06
CA LYS A 161 -1.99 20.56 10.14
C LYS A 161 -1.24 20.66 8.82
N VAL A 162 -1.33 21.81 8.16
CA VAL A 162 -0.64 22.09 6.90
C VAL A 162 0.69 22.77 7.25
N ARG A 163 1.80 22.01 7.13
CA ARG A 163 3.13 22.48 7.52
C ARG A 163 3.73 23.52 6.58
N ASP A 164 3.28 23.53 5.33
CA ASP A 164 3.75 24.43 4.29
C ASP A 164 2.81 25.65 4.22
N PRO A 165 3.29 26.86 4.60
CA PRO A 165 2.46 28.07 4.59
C PRO A 165 1.93 28.44 3.19
N GLU A 166 2.68 28.13 2.13
CA GLU A 166 2.25 28.45 0.77
C GLU A 166 1.09 27.54 0.35
N GLN A 167 1.10 26.28 0.74
CA GLN A 167 -0.03 25.37 0.54
C GLN A 167 -1.24 25.79 1.38
N PHE A 168 -1.01 26.23 2.63
CA PHE A 168 -2.10 26.69 3.50
C PHE A 168 -2.84 27.90 2.92
N LYS A 169 -2.12 28.88 2.35
CA LYS A 169 -2.70 30.06 1.71
C LYS A 169 -3.63 29.76 0.55
N LEU A 170 -3.47 28.60 -0.09
CA LEU A 170 -4.32 28.20 -1.21
C LEU A 170 -5.69 27.70 -0.75
N ILE A 171 -5.83 27.32 0.53
CA ILE A 171 -7.03 26.66 1.05
C ILE A 171 -8.03 27.71 1.54
N SER A 172 -9.29 27.53 1.19
CA SER A 172 -10.39 28.38 1.64
C SER A 172 -11.52 27.52 2.22
N LYS A 173 -12.32 28.11 3.11
CA LYS A 173 -13.55 27.48 3.58
C LYS A 173 -14.50 27.26 2.39
N GLY A 174 -15.04 26.04 2.27
CA GLY A 174 -15.88 25.64 1.14
C GLY A 174 -15.12 24.90 0.04
N ASP A 175 -13.79 24.88 0.08
CA ASP A 175 -12.99 23.95 -0.74
C ASP A 175 -13.13 22.51 -0.23
N GLN A 176 -12.61 21.58 -1.00
CA GLN A 176 -12.51 20.18 -0.59
C GLN A 176 -11.07 19.70 -0.64
N ILE A 177 -10.75 18.72 0.20
CA ILE A 177 -9.49 17.98 0.11
C ILE A 177 -9.84 16.54 -0.24
N GLN A 178 -9.26 16.06 -1.34
CA GLN A 178 -9.29 14.67 -1.75
C GLN A 178 -7.98 14.02 -1.30
N ALA A 179 -8.08 13.02 -0.43
CA ALA A 179 -6.97 12.16 -0.05
C ALA A 179 -7.08 10.83 -0.79
N THR A 180 -6.03 10.45 -1.52
CA THR A 180 -5.93 9.16 -2.20
C THR A 180 -4.76 8.39 -1.62
N TYR A 181 -5.05 7.29 -0.95
CA TYR A 181 -4.06 6.35 -0.45
C TYR A 181 -4.02 5.13 -1.36
N THR A 182 -2.84 4.74 -1.78
CA THR A 182 -2.63 3.59 -2.67
C THR A 182 -1.61 2.66 -2.05
N GLU A 183 -1.94 1.38 -2.00
CA GLU A 183 -1.02 0.28 -1.70
C GLU A 183 -0.93 -0.63 -2.91
N ALA A 184 0.27 -1.06 -3.28
CA ALA A 184 0.46 -2.04 -4.34
C ALA A 184 1.51 -3.07 -3.92
N LEU A 185 1.23 -4.34 -4.21
CA LEU A 185 2.10 -5.46 -3.93
C LEU A 185 2.30 -6.26 -5.22
N ALA A 186 3.54 -6.57 -5.54
CA ALA A 186 3.88 -7.54 -6.58
C ALA A 186 4.81 -8.60 -6.01
N VAL A 187 4.44 -9.86 -6.22
CA VAL A 187 5.23 -11.01 -5.81
C VAL A 187 5.53 -11.86 -7.04
N ALA A 188 6.79 -12.14 -7.29
CA ALA A 188 7.23 -12.97 -8.40
C ALA A 188 8.21 -14.03 -7.93
N VAL A 189 8.01 -15.27 -8.36
CA VAL A 189 8.90 -16.38 -8.02
C VAL A 189 9.88 -16.67 -9.15
N LYS A 190 11.16 -16.75 -8.81
CA LYS A 190 12.25 -17.16 -9.69
C LYS A 190 12.82 -18.49 -9.23
N PRO A 191 13.04 -19.49 -10.11
CA PRO A 191 13.68 -20.72 -9.74
C PRO A 191 15.04 -20.48 -9.08
N ALA A 192 15.40 -21.36 -8.15
CA ALA A 192 16.76 -21.42 -7.65
C ALA A 192 17.75 -21.52 -8.82
N ALA A 193 18.87 -20.81 -8.75
CA ALA A 193 19.93 -20.95 -9.74
C ALA A 193 20.39 -22.43 -9.75
N LYS A 194 20.40 -23.04 -10.93
CA LYS A 194 21.02 -24.38 -11.07
C LYS A 194 22.50 -24.23 -10.74
N LYS A 195 22.96 -24.99 -9.74
CA LYS A 195 24.38 -25.19 -9.48
C LYS A 195 24.99 -26.01 -10.60
#